data_860607635b6626fb1d42239e82e47fcd
#
_entry.id   860607635b6626fb1d42239e82e47fcd
#
_cell.length_a   1.000
_cell.length_b   1.000
_cell.length_c   1.000
_cell.angle_alpha   90.00
_cell.angle_beta   90.00
_cell.angle_gamma   90.00
#
_symmetry.space_group_name_H-M   'P 1'
#
loop_
_entity.id
_entity.type
_entity.pdbx_description
1 polymer ?
#
loop_
_entity_poly.entity_id
_entity_poly.type
_entity_poly.pdbx_seq_one_letter_code
_entity_poly.pdbx_strand_id
1 'polypeptide(L)'
;MEQHYVDVLKTDNDPTLKVLYNSYRTSFLEFSKRYKLLEDDAIDIYQESFIILRKHAISGNLYEVESSLKTYLFGIGKHLIYKKLKEYSLKTNYNPALYKEDDYYEKITLNTENELTEEQIILRHYFKQLGKSCQDMLTLSFYRGLTNEEISKLGSYESEAVVRSQKSRCLKTLKNLIKNSKK
;
A
#
# COMPACT_ATOMS: atom_id res chain seq x y z
N MET A 1 2.81 12.35 -12.85
CA MET A 1 1.45 12.53 -12.29
C MET A 1 0.68 13.48 -13.20
N GLU A 2 -0.62 13.29 -13.38
CA GLU A 2 -1.44 14.15 -14.24
C GLU A 2 -1.65 15.51 -13.55
N GLN A 3 -0.90 16.52 -13.95
CA GLN A 3 -0.84 17.86 -13.33
C GLN A 3 -2.23 18.49 -13.19
N HIS A 4 -3.09 18.31 -14.19
CA HIS A 4 -4.47 18.82 -14.17
C HIS A 4 -5.25 18.37 -12.90
N TYR A 5 -5.15 17.10 -12.50
CA TYR A 5 -5.85 16.62 -11.29
C TYR A 5 -5.25 17.17 -10.00
N VAL A 6 -3.93 17.45 -9.99
CA VAL A 6 -3.29 18.09 -8.83
C VAL A 6 -3.83 19.51 -8.65
N ASP A 7 -4.07 20.23 -9.73
CA ASP A 7 -4.62 21.59 -9.69
C ASP A 7 -6.09 21.58 -9.25
N VAL A 8 -6.90 20.61 -9.74
CA VAL A 8 -8.28 20.39 -9.28
C VAL A 8 -8.35 20.11 -7.78
N LEU A 9 -7.41 19.33 -7.22
CA LEU A 9 -7.35 19.06 -5.79
C LEU A 9 -7.12 20.29 -4.91
N LYS A 10 -6.58 21.38 -5.46
CA LYS A 10 -6.31 22.63 -4.73
C LYS A 10 -7.51 23.56 -4.68
N THR A 11 -8.47 23.40 -5.61
CA THR A 11 -9.64 24.26 -5.72
C THR A 11 -10.75 23.85 -4.75
N ASP A 12 -11.51 24.83 -4.24
CA ASP A 12 -12.71 24.58 -3.48
C ASP A 12 -13.92 24.59 -4.42
N ASN A 13 -14.88 23.66 -4.20
CA ASN A 13 -16.17 23.59 -4.90
C ASN A 13 -16.10 23.37 -6.42
N ASP A 14 -15.00 22.84 -6.95
CA ASP A 14 -14.93 22.44 -8.34
C ASP A 14 -15.77 21.16 -8.58
N PRO A 15 -16.73 21.16 -9.51
CA PRO A 15 -17.47 19.95 -9.91
C PRO A 15 -16.54 18.78 -10.28
N THR A 16 -15.37 19.08 -10.85
CA THR A 16 -14.35 18.10 -11.23
C THR A 16 -13.78 17.36 -10.01
N LEU A 17 -13.72 18.02 -8.86
CA LEU A 17 -13.28 17.39 -7.60
C LEU A 17 -14.22 16.25 -7.20
N LYS A 18 -15.54 16.44 -7.36
CA LYS A 18 -16.55 15.40 -7.10
C LYS A 18 -16.43 14.25 -8.09
N VAL A 19 -16.18 14.55 -9.36
CA VAL A 19 -15.93 13.53 -10.39
C VAL A 19 -14.70 12.72 -10.04
N LEU A 20 -13.60 13.38 -9.67
CA LEU A 20 -12.35 12.74 -9.27
C LEU A 20 -12.54 11.84 -8.03
N TYR A 21 -13.25 12.34 -7.00
CA TYR A 21 -13.61 11.57 -5.83
C TYR A 21 -14.38 10.29 -6.21
N ASN A 22 -15.40 10.41 -7.02
CA ASN A 22 -16.25 9.27 -7.40
C ASN A 22 -15.49 8.27 -8.28
N SER A 23 -14.57 8.71 -9.13
CA SER A 23 -13.83 7.85 -10.06
C SER A 23 -12.96 6.79 -9.38
N TYR A 24 -12.44 7.08 -8.18
CA TYR A 24 -11.60 6.14 -7.44
C TYR A 24 -12.34 5.40 -6.32
N ARG A 25 -13.52 5.87 -5.92
CA ARG A 25 -14.26 5.34 -4.77
C ARG A 25 -14.55 3.84 -4.90
N THR A 26 -15.18 3.42 -5.97
CA THR A 26 -15.54 2.01 -6.20
C THR A 26 -14.30 1.11 -6.17
N SER A 27 -13.26 1.49 -6.92
CA SER A 27 -12.00 0.73 -6.96
C SER A 27 -11.33 0.65 -5.58
N PHE A 28 -11.44 1.71 -4.75
CA PHE A 28 -10.88 1.71 -3.41
C PHE A 28 -11.66 0.79 -2.47
N LEU A 29 -12.98 0.81 -2.51
CA LEU A 29 -13.81 -0.06 -1.70
C LEU A 29 -13.57 -1.54 -2.05
N GLU A 30 -13.44 -1.88 -3.33
CA GLU A 30 -13.02 -3.21 -3.76
C GLU A 30 -11.63 -3.59 -3.25
N PHE A 31 -10.68 -2.66 -3.29
CA PHE A 31 -9.35 -2.85 -2.73
C PHE A 31 -9.39 -3.12 -1.21
N SER A 32 -10.25 -2.41 -0.47
CA SER A 32 -10.36 -2.53 1.00
C SER A 32 -10.96 -3.86 1.46
N LYS A 33 -11.79 -4.52 0.65
CA LYS A 33 -12.38 -5.84 0.96
C LYS A 33 -11.33 -6.91 1.31
N ARG A 34 -10.13 -6.80 0.74
CA ARG A 34 -9.00 -7.71 1.01
C ARG A 34 -8.58 -7.69 2.49
N TYR A 35 -8.86 -6.61 3.19
CA TYR A 35 -8.48 -6.41 4.59
C TYR A 35 -9.59 -6.77 5.56
N LYS A 36 -10.74 -7.28 5.06
CA LYS A 36 -11.90 -7.68 5.88
C LYS A 36 -12.38 -6.57 6.84
N LEU A 37 -12.27 -5.31 6.40
CA LEU A 37 -12.83 -4.16 7.10
C LEU A 37 -14.37 -4.19 6.99
N LEU A 38 -15.03 -3.59 7.97
CA LEU A 38 -16.44 -3.23 7.84
C LEU A 38 -16.59 -2.19 6.72
N GLU A 39 -17.71 -2.24 6.01
CA GLU A 39 -17.94 -1.36 4.86
C GLU A 39 -17.91 0.11 5.26
N ASP A 40 -18.51 0.45 6.40
CA ASP A 40 -18.51 1.83 6.93
C ASP A 40 -17.09 2.32 7.21
N ASP A 41 -16.23 1.49 7.82
CA ASP A 41 -14.84 1.85 8.05
C ASP A 41 -14.06 2.03 6.74
N ALA A 42 -14.35 1.23 5.72
CA ALA A 42 -13.72 1.38 4.41
C ALA A 42 -14.12 2.69 3.74
N ILE A 43 -15.39 3.10 3.89
CA ILE A 43 -15.90 4.38 3.40
C ILE A 43 -15.22 5.54 4.12
N ASP A 44 -15.14 5.50 5.44
CA ASP A 44 -14.50 6.53 6.26
C ASP A 44 -13.00 6.66 5.92
N ILE A 45 -12.31 5.54 5.79
CA ILE A 45 -10.91 5.51 5.38
C ILE A 45 -10.73 6.11 3.98
N TYR A 46 -11.64 5.84 3.05
CA TYR A 46 -11.58 6.45 1.73
C TYR A 46 -11.71 7.97 1.80
N GLN A 47 -12.68 8.46 2.56
CA GLN A 47 -12.89 9.90 2.76
C GLN A 47 -11.65 10.56 3.38
N GLU A 48 -11.12 9.98 4.46
CA GLU A 48 -9.91 10.49 5.12
C GLU A 48 -8.71 10.48 4.17
N SER A 49 -8.55 9.40 3.39
CA SER A 49 -7.48 9.30 2.38
C SER A 49 -7.57 10.42 1.34
N PHE A 50 -8.77 10.75 0.89
CA PHE A 50 -8.98 11.81 -0.08
C PHE A 50 -8.71 13.21 0.52
N ILE A 51 -9.07 13.43 1.77
CA ILE A 51 -8.76 14.67 2.51
C ILE A 51 -7.23 14.83 2.65
N ILE A 52 -6.52 13.77 2.99
CA ILE A 52 -5.05 13.79 3.10
C ILE A 52 -4.42 14.04 1.73
N LEU A 53 -4.90 13.36 0.67
CA LEU A 53 -4.45 13.61 -0.69
C LEU A 53 -4.57 15.08 -1.08
N ARG A 54 -5.71 15.69 -0.77
CA ARG A 54 -5.95 17.11 -1.01
C ARG A 54 -5.00 18.01 -0.23
N LYS A 55 -4.76 17.72 1.06
CA LYS A 55 -3.76 18.44 1.86
C LYS A 55 -2.37 18.36 1.24
N HIS A 56 -1.98 17.19 0.72
CA HIS A 56 -0.69 17.01 0.04
C HIS A 56 -0.62 17.77 -1.30
N ALA A 57 -1.74 17.91 -2.02
CA ALA A 57 -1.79 18.75 -3.22
C ALA A 57 -1.56 20.23 -2.88
N ILE A 58 -2.26 20.73 -1.85
CA ILE A 58 -2.17 22.13 -1.41
C ILE A 58 -0.77 22.45 -0.88
N SER A 59 -0.15 21.54 -0.11
CA SER A 59 1.21 21.71 0.44
C SER A 59 2.33 21.51 -0.57
N GLY A 60 2.02 21.12 -1.81
CA GLY A 60 3.02 20.89 -2.85
C GLY A 60 3.72 19.52 -2.80
N ASN A 61 3.40 18.67 -1.84
CA ASN A 61 4.05 17.36 -1.66
C ASN A 61 3.81 16.39 -2.84
N LEU A 62 2.85 16.68 -3.71
CA LEU A 62 2.58 15.85 -4.90
C LEU A 62 3.50 16.13 -6.09
N TYR A 63 4.25 17.23 -6.09
CA TYR A 63 5.12 17.59 -7.22
C TYR A 63 6.28 16.62 -7.44
N GLU A 64 6.82 16.02 -6.37
CA GLU A 64 7.92 15.07 -6.41
C GLU A 64 7.47 13.61 -6.58
N VAL A 65 6.16 13.38 -6.69
CA VAL A 65 5.61 12.03 -6.74
C VAL A 65 5.58 11.51 -8.18
N GLU A 66 6.32 10.44 -8.45
CA GLU A 66 6.39 9.81 -9.77
C GLU A 66 5.21 8.87 -10.07
N SER A 67 4.49 8.39 -9.05
CA SER A 67 3.37 7.47 -9.22
C SER A 67 2.10 8.16 -9.73
N SER A 68 1.12 7.38 -10.21
CA SER A 68 -0.20 7.94 -10.53
C SER A 68 -0.90 8.43 -9.27
N LEU A 69 -1.85 9.37 -9.44
CA LEU A 69 -2.67 9.91 -8.34
C LEU A 69 -3.46 8.79 -7.62
N LYS A 70 -3.99 7.84 -8.40
CA LYS A 70 -4.66 6.65 -7.86
C LYS A 70 -3.73 5.84 -6.96
N THR A 71 -2.51 5.55 -7.42
CA THR A 71 -1.52 4.79 -6.64
C THR A 71 -1.17 5.50 -5.34
N TYR A 72 -1.01 6.81 -5.37
CA TYR A 72 -0.71 7.62 -4.21
C TYR A 72 -1.86 7.62 -3.19
N LEU A 73 -3.10 7.84 -3.67
CA LEU A 73 -4.32 7.76 -2.84
C LEU A 73 -4.46 6.40 -2.16
N PHE A 74 -4.26 5.32 -2.91
CA PHE A 74 -4.34 3.95 -2.36
C PHE A 74 -3.21 3.67 -1.36
N GLY A 75 -2.05 4.29 -1.54
CA GLY A 75 -0.95 4.26 -0.56
C GLY A 75 -1.36 4.88 0.77
N ILE A 76 -1.96 6.07 0.74
CA ILE A 76 -2.52 6.73 1.95
C ILE A 76 -3.56 5.82 2.61
N GLY A 77 -4.54 5.35 1.83
CA GLY A 77 -5.61 4.49 2.35
C GLY A 77 -5.10 3.20 2.96
N LYS A 78 -4.08 2.58 2.36
CA LYS A 78 -3.44 1.38 2.91
C LYS A 78 -2.85 1.63 4.31
N HIS A 79 -2.20 2.76 4.53
CA HIS A 79 -1.69 3.13 5.85
C HIS A 79 -2.82 3.31 6.87
N LEU A 80 -3.92 3.96 6.50
CA LEU A 80 -5.08 4.13 7.36
C LEU A 80 -5.77 2.80 7.68
N ILE A 81 -5.89 1.90 6.70
CA ILE A 81 -6.38 0.54 6.89
C ILE A 81 -5.55 -0.19 7.95
N TYR A 82 -4.23 -0.18 7.84
CA TYR A 82 -3.38 -0.84 8.83
C TYR A 82 -3.51 -0.24 10.22
N LYS A 83 -3.60 1.10 10.31
CA LYS A 83 -3.86 1.78 11.58
C LYS A 83 -5.17 1.29 12.21
N LYS A 84 -6.24 1.20 11.43
CA LYS A 84 -7.55 0.74 11.87
C LYS A 84 -7.52 -0.74 12.32
N LEU A 85 -6.88 -1.61 11.56
CA LEU A 85 -6.71 -3.02 11.92
C LEU A 85 -5.92 -3.19 13.22
N LYS A 86 -4.91 -2.36 13.45
CA LYS A 86 -4.17 -2.33 14.71
C LYS A 86 -5.05 -1.91 15.88
N GLU A 87 -5.90 -0.90 15.71
CA GLU A 87 -6.88 -0.49 16.72
C GLU A 87 -7.85 -1.62 17.06
N TYR A 88 -8.31 -2.38 16.07
CA TYR A 88 -9.15 -3.56 16.29
C TYR A 88 -8.41 -4.63 17.08
N SER A 89 -7.15 -4.92 16.74
CA SER A 89 -6.35 -5.92 17.45
C SER A 89 -6.13 -5.58 18.92
N LEU A 90 -5.96 -4.31 19.24
CA LEU A 90 -5.82 -3.85 20.63
C LEU A 90 -7.12 -3.96 21.42
N LYS A 91 -8.28 -3.76 20.79
CA LYS A 91 -9.60 -3.86 21.44
C LYS A 91 -10.06 -5.30 21.68
N THR A 92 -9.61 -6.26 20.87
CA THR A 92 -10.13 -7.63 20.88
C THR A 92 -9.12 -8.68 21.35
N ASN A 93 -7.94 -8.29 21.88
CA ASN A 93 -6.78 -9.19 22.06
C ASN A 93 -6.42 -9.95 20.77
N TYR A 94 -6.81 -9.41 19.64
CA TYR A 94 -6.62 -9.98 18.32
C TYR A 94 -5.16 -9.80 17.90
N ASN A 95 -4.44 -10.92 17.77
CA ASN A 95 -3.05 -10.90 17.34
C ASN A 95 -2.97 -11.00 15.81
N PRO A 96 -2.65 -9.91 15.08
CA PRO A 96 -2.54 -9.96 13.63
C PRO A 96 -1.41 -10.87 13.12
N ALA A 97 -0.47 -11.28 14.00
CA ALA A 97 0.58 -12.25 13.68
C ALA A 97 0.07 -13.70 13.58
N LEU A 98 -1.16 -13.98 14.06
CA LEU A 98 -1.78 -15.32 14.02
C LEU A 98 -2.48 -15.65 12.69
N TYR A 99 -2.52 -14.74 11.71
CA TYR A 99 -2.89 -15.13 10.36
C TYR A 99 -1.74 -15.95 9.78
N LYS A 100 -1.86 -17.27 9.90
CA LYS A 100 -0.97 -18.24 9.26
C LYS A 100 -0.93 -17.93 7.76
N GLU A 101 0.26 -17.89 7.22
CA GLU A 101 0.55 -17.61 5.80
C GLU A 101 -0.28 -18.46 4.84
N ASP A 102 -0.64 -19.69 5.24
CA ASP A 102 -1.29 -20.68 4.38
C ASP A 102 -2.74 -20.32 4.02
N ASP A 103 -3.50 -19.66 4.91
CA ASP A 103 -4.91 -19.31 4.65
C ASP A 103 -5.08 -18.07 3.77
N TYR A 104 -4.02 -17.24 3.62
CA TYR A 104 -4.10 -15.98 2.91
C TYR A 104 -3.58 -16.05 1.47
N TYR A 105 -2.63 -16.94 1.21
CA TYR A 105 -2.10 -17.15 -0.15
C TYR A 105 -3.03 -18.03 -0.99
N GLU A 106 -3.74 -18.98 -0.39
CA GLU A 106 -4.68 -19.85 -1.12
C GLU A 106 -6.01 -19.17 -1.47
N LYS A 107 -6.46 -18.17 -0.69
CA LYS A 107 -7.71 -17.45 -0.95
C LYS A 107 -7.59 -16.14 -1.71
N ILE A 108 -6.38 -15.70 -2.03
CA ILE A 108 -6.14 -14.77 -3.14
C ILE A 108 -5.97 -15.63 -4.42
N THR A 109 -6.78 -16.57 -4.65
CA THR A 109 -7.26 -16.84 -6.00
C THR A 109 -8.01 -15.58 -6.36
N LEU A 110 -7.31 -14.73 -7.06
CA LEU A 110 -7.87 -13.65 -7.83
C LEU A 110 -8.96 -14.22 -8.71
N ASN A 111 -10.17 -14.33 -8.19
CA ASN A 111 -11.38 -14.21 -8.98
C ASN A 111 -11.45 -12.75 -9.40
N THR A 112 -10.46 -12.34 -10.13
CA THR A 112 -10.47 -11.14 -10.91
C THR A 112 -10.21 -11.59 -12.32
N GLU A 113 -11.22 -11.50 -13.11
CA GLU A 113 -11.14 -11.34 -14.55
C GLU A 113 -10.30 -10.10 -14.96
N ASN A 114 -9.55 -9.54 -14.03
CA ASN A 114 -8.54 -8.53 -14.27
C ASN A 114 -7.19 -9.25 -14.37
N GLU A 115 -6.79 -9.50 -15.59
CA GLU A 115 -5.42 -9.90 -15.93
C GLU A 115 -4.44 -8.98 -15.20
N LEU A 116 -3.43 -9.58 -14.55
CA LEU A 116 -2.36 -8.82 -13.93
C LEU A 116 -1.69 -7.96 -15.01
N THR A 117 -1.39 -6.71 -14.71
CA THR A 117 -0.62 -5.89 -15.65
C THR A 117 0.76 -6.51 -15.86
N GLU A 118 1.38 -6.20 -17.01
CA GLU A 118 2.74 -6.69 -17.30
C GLU A 118 3.72 -6.35 -16.18
N GLU A 119 3.61 -5.15 -15.61
CA GLU A 119 4.46 -4.73 -14.48
C GLU A 119 4.22 -5.58 -13.23
N GLN A 120 2.98 -5.98 -12.96
CA GLN A 120 2.66 -6.84 -11.81
C GLN A 120 3.21 -8.26 -12.02
N ILE A 121 3.16 -8.78 -13.23
CA ILE A 121 3.73 -10.09 -13.60
C ILE A 121 5.25 -10.04 -13.41
N ILE A 122 5.91 -9.01 -13.96
CA ILE A 122 7.35 -8.80 -13.85
C ILE A 122 7.76 -8.69 -12.37
N LEU A 123 7.08 -7.84 -11.60
CA LEU A 123 7.35 -7.67 -10.18
C LEU A 123 7.23 -8.98 -9.42
N ARG A 124 6.15 -9.75 -9.64
CA ARG A 124 5.92 -11.05 -9.00
C ARG A 124 7.01 -12.06 -9.33
N HIS A 125 7.45 -12.09 -10.60
CA HIS A 125 8.50 -12.98 -11.05
C HIS A 125 9.84 -12.69 -10.33
N TYR A 126 10.29 -11.44 -10.33
CA TYR A 126 11.56 -11.06 -9.69
C TYR A 126 11.51 -11.03 -8.16
N PHE A 127 10.35 -10.76 -7.58
CA PHE A 127 10.17 -10.87 -6.14
C PHE A 127 10.43 -12.31 -5.63
N LYS A 128 9.99 -13.33 -6.38
CA LYS A 128 10.26 -14.75 -6.05
C LYS A 128 11.73 -15.13 -6.15
N GLN A 129 12.53 -14.38 -6.89
CA GLN A 129 13.98 -14.61 -7.02
C GLN A 129 14.79 -13.97 -5.88
N LEU A 130 14.19 -13.13 -5.06
CA LEU A 130 14.83 -12.61 -3.86
C LEU A 130 15.06 -13.74 -2.84
N GLY A 131 16.14 -13.61 -2.05
CA GLY A 131 16.33 -14.48 -0.89
C GLY A 131 15.19 -14.34 0.12
N LYS A 132 14.85 -15.42 0.83
CA LYS A 132 13.72 -15.49 1.77
C LYS A 132 13.68 -14.31 2.74
N SER A 133 14.80 -13.94 3.36
CA SER A 133 14.88 -12.80 4.27
C SER A 133 14.44 -11.47 3.64
N CYS A 134 14.74 -11.25 2.35
CA CYS A 134 14.28 -10.05 1.63
C CYS A 134 12.79 -10.13 1.29
N GLN A 135 12.29 -11.31 0.90
CA GLN A 135 10.87 -11.51 0.65
C GLN A 135 10.06 -11.22 1.92
N ASP A 136 10.47 -11.78 3.07
CA ASP A 136 9.80 -11.58 4.36
C ASP A 136 9.86 -10.11 4.78
N MET A 137 11.03 -9.47 4.71
CA MET A 137 11.21 -8.06 5.03
C MET A 137 10.29 -7.15 4.19
N LEU A 138 10.26 -7.35 2.88
CA LEU A 138 9.44 -6.54 1.99
C LEU A 138 7.94 -6.85 2.17
N THR A 139 7.59 -8.11 2.43
CA THR A 139 6.20 -8.50 2.75
C THR A 139 5.73 -7.84 4.04
N LEU A 140 6.50 -7.91 5.12
CA LEU A 140 6.15 -7.25 6.38
C LEU A 140 5.98 -5.74 6.21
N SER A 141 6.91 -5.10 5.50
CA SER A 141 6.90 -3.64 5.35
C SER A 141 5.84 -3.14 4.36
N PHE A 142 5.74 -3.75 3.15
CA PHE A 142 4.91 -3.21 2.07
C PHE A 142 3.55 -3.89 1.93
N TYR A 143 3.46 -5.15 2.31
CA TYR A 143 2.20 -5.89 2.23
C TYR A 143 1.43 -5.83 3.55
N ARG A 144 2.10 -6.07 4.70
CA ARG A 144 1.49 -5.97 6.03
C ARG A 144 1.54 -4.58 6.65
N GLY A 145 2.29 -3.65 6.07
CA GLY A 145 2.37 -2.24 6.50
C GLY A 145 3.00 -2.01 7.86
N LEU A 146 3.82 -2.96 8.34
CA LEU A 146 4.49 -2.82 9.61
C LEU A 146 5.56 -1.72 9.55
N THR A 147 5.67 -0.96 10.64
CA THR A 147 6.75 0.00 10.84
C THR A 147 8.09 -0.71 11.02
N ASN A 148 9.20 0.02 10.81
CA ASN A 148 10.52 -0.56 11.02
C ASN A 148 10.72 -1.01 12.48
N GLU A 149 10.13 -0.30 13.44
CA GLU A 149 10.15 -0.65 14.86
C GLU A 149 9.42 -1.98 15.11
N GLU A 150 8.22 -2.15 14.54
CA GLU A 150 7.44 -3.39 14.67
C GLU A 150 8.16 -4.58 14.03
N ILE A 151 8.78 -4.37 12.85
CA ILE A 151 9.58 -5.39 12.17
C ILE A 151 10.81 -5.77 13.01
N SER A 152 11.48 -4.80 13.66
CA SER A 152 12.63 -5.10 14.51
C SER A 152 12.26 -5.99 15.70
N LYS A 153 11.10 -5.73 16.32
CA LYS A 153 10.58 -6.53 17.44
C LYS A 153 10.16 -7.93 17.02
N LEU A 154 9.55 -8.09 15.84
CA LEU A 154 9.08 -9.38 15.33
C LEU A 154 10.21 -10.26 14.78
N GLY A 155 11.15 -9.65 14.07
CA GLY A 155 12.17 -10.35 13.29
C GLY A 155 13.51 -10.55 14.01
N SER A 156 13.60 -10.27 15.32
CA SER A 156 14.85 -10.36 16.08
C SER A 156 15.99 -9.52 15.48
N TYR A 157 15.66 -8.38 14.86
CA TYR A 157 16.67 -7.44 14.39
C TYR A 157 17.15 -6.56 15.54
N GLU A 158 18.45 -6.25 15.56
CA GLU A 158 19.09 -5.48 16.64
C GLU A 158 18.49 -4.07 16.81
N SER A 159 18.00 -3.45 15.73
CA SER A 159 17.45 -2.09 15.79
C SER A 159 16.59 -1.76 14.56
N GLU A 160 15.80 -0.70 14.69
CA GLU A 160 15.06 -0.09 13.58
C GLU A 160 15.99 0.36 12.44
N ALA A 161 17.19 0.84 12.75
CA ALA A 161 18.18 1.27 11.76
C ALA A 161 18.65 0.09 10.89
N VAL A 162 18.84 -1.09 11.49
CA VAL A 162 19.18 -2.33 10.78
C VAL A 162 18.04 -2.72 9.83
N VAL A 163 16.79 -2.68 10.30
CA VAL A 163 15.61 -2.96 9.46
C VAL A 163 15.55 -2.00 8.27
N ARG A 164 15.75 -0.70 8.51
CA ARG A 164 15.73 0.33 7.45
C ARG A 164 16.80 0.07 6.40
N SER A 165 18.02 -0.24 6.84
CA SER A 165 19.14 -0.56 5.95
C SER A 165 18.90 -1.83 5.14
N GLN A 166 18.43 -2.90 5.80
CA GLN A 166 18.10 -4.16 5.14
C GLN A 166 16.98 -3.99 4.11
N LYS A 167 15.92 -3.30 4.47
CA LYS A 167 14.81 -2.99 3.56
C LYS A 167 15.30 -2.24 2.31
N SER A 168 16.15 -1.24 2.49
CA SER A 168 16.73 -0.48 1.38
C SER A 168 17.57 -1.37 0.45
N ARG A 169 18.40 -2.27 1.01
CA ARG A 169 19.21 -3.23 0.22
C ARG A 169 18.30 -4.18 -0.56
N CYS A 170 17.27 -4.74 0.08
CA CYS A 170 16.32 -5.66 -0.57
C CYS A 170 15.59 -4.99 -1.74
N LEU A 171 15.14 -3.73 -1.56
CA LEU A 171 14.54 -2.94 -2.65
C LEU A 171 15.52 -2.68 -3.79
N LYS A 172 16.78 -2.34 -3.47
CA LYS A 172 17.82 -2.11 -4.48
C LYS A 172 18.07 -3.38 -5.29
N THR A 173 18.16 -4.54 -4.63
CA THR A 173 18.32 -5.85 -5.29
C THR A 173 17.15 -6.13 -6.22
N LEU A 174 15.91 -5.95 -5.77
CA LEU A 174 14.71 -6.16 -6.60
C LEU A 174 14.71 -5.24 -7.82
N LYS A 175 14.99 -3.94 -7.63
CA LYS A 175 15.07 -2.96 -8.72
C LYS A 175 16.14 -3.36 -9.75
N ASN A 176 17.30 -3.83 -9.29
CA ASN A 176 18.39 -4.26 -10.19
C ASN A 176 17.99 -5.50 -11.00
N LEU A 177 17.34 -6.50 -10.38
CA LEU A 177 16.83 -7.67 -11.08
C LEU A 177 15.87 -7.27 -12.20
N ILE A 178 14.89 -6.42 -11.91
CA ILE A 178 13.93 -5.92 -12.90
C ILE A 178 14.60 -5.10 -14.00
N LYS A 179 15.58 -4.25 -13.65
CA LYS A 179 16.28 -3.41 -14.64
C LYS A 179 17.15 -4.22 -15.59
N ASN A 180 17.80 -5.26 -15.09
CA ASN A 180 18.70 -6.10 -15.89
C ASN A 180 17.94 -7.01 -16.88
N SER A 181 16.65 -7.27 -16.64
CA SER A 181 15.81 -8.05 -17.54
C SER A 181 15.32 -7.28 -18.77
N LYS A 182 15.39 -5.93 -18.72
CA LYS A 182 14.98 -5.06 -19.83
C LYS A 182 16.13 -4.76 -20.81
N LYS A 183 17.30 -5.37 -20.60
CA LYS A 183 18.43 -5.34 -21.52
C LYS A 183 18.52 -6.65 -22.30
#